data_cc6e6e02d0a30b59b3db2b9813b28b6e
#
_entry.id   cc6e6e02d0a30b59b3db2b9813b28b6e
#
_cell.length_a   1.000
_cell.length_b   1.000
_cell.length_c   1.000
_cell.angle_alpha   90.00
_cell.angle_beta   90.00
_cell.angle_gamma   90.00
#
_symmetry.space_group_name_H-M   'P 1'
#
loop_
_entity.id
_entity.type
_entity.pdbx_description
1 polymer ?
#
loop_
_entity_poly.entity_id
_entity_poly.type
_entity_poly.pdbx_seq_one_letter_code
_entity_poly.pdbx_strand_id
1 'polypeptide(L)'
;MKSNWKKYNGSLIAKFPPHKIIKENKIEINQKIKESDVLFARWITDFDSKSKTSFWYVINDKHMELSDYSSNTRNQIKKGLLNFSIKLVPSSVILKNGYNIYQNVFREYNSILKIKSEAKYLESLKGNYEFWGVFYKNKLVGYSQNKIKHNACDYSTIKISRKYNHKYASYALFFTMNSFYLKDKKLKYVSDGARSILHKSNIQDFLI
;
A
#
# COMPACT_ATOMS: atom_id res chain seq x y z
N MET A 1 28.24 7.55 -4.19
CA MET A 1 27.37 6.36 -4.08
C MET A 1 25.92 6.81 -3.86
N LYS A 2 24.92 6.24 -4.56
CA LYS A 2 23.50 6.58 -4.29
C LYS A 2 23.13 6.02 -2.91
N SER A 3 22.71 6.88 -1.99
CA SER A 3 22.28 6.49 -0.64
C SER A 3 21.19 5.41 -0.68
N ASN A 4 21.35 4.39 0.13
CA ASN A 4 20.36 3.30 0.33
C ASN A 4 19.14 3.75 1.11
N TRP A 5 19.10 5.00 1.53
CA TRP A 5 18.07 5.60 2.37
C TRP A 5 17.34 6.72 1.64
N LYS A 6 16.10 6.97 2.01
CA LYS A 6 15.30 8.13 1.60
C LYS A 6 14.57 8.74 2.79
N LYS A 7 14.43 10.06 2.77
CA LYS A 7 13.60 10.80 3.73
C LYS A 7 12.13 10.56 3.44
N TYR A 8 11.36 10.24 4.47
CA TYR A 8 9.93 10.00 4.37
C TYR A 8 9.23 10.31 5.70
N ASN A 9 8.33 11.27 5.72
CA ASN A 9 7.55 11.68 6.90
C ASN A 9 8.38 11.81 8.18
N GLY A 10 9.45 12.62 8.14
CA GLY A 10 10.32 12.85 9.30
C GLY A 10 11.24 11.70 9.70
N SER A 11 11.30 10.65 8.91
CA SER A 11 12.17 9.50 9.14
C SER A 11 13.02 9.16 7.93
N LEU A 12 14.11 8.43 8.13
CA LEU A 12 14.81 7.71 7.08
C LEU A 12 14.18 6.33 6.92
N ILE A 13 13.85 5.96 5.69
CA ILE A 13 13.43 4.60 5.36
C ILE A 13 14.33 4.00 4.30
N ALA A 14 14.51 2.68 4.37
CA ALA A 14 15.29 1.95 3.39
C ALA A 14 14.66 2.00 1.99
N LYS A 15 15.49 2.11 0.96
CA LYS A 15 15.08 2.04 -0.46
C LYS A 15 14.90 0.60 -0.96
N PHE A 16 15.19 -0.38 -0.14
CA PHE A 16 15.13 -1.79 -0.47
C PHE A 16 13.77 -2.40 -0.11
N PRO A 17 13.37 -3.46 -0.81
CA PRO A 17 12.21 -4.24 -0.41
C PRO A 17 12.47 -4.95 0.92
N PRO A 18 11.41 -5.32 1.67
CA PRO A 18 11.50 -5.92 3.00
C PRO A 18 12.42 -7.14 3.12
N HIS A 19 12.49 -7.96 2.07
CA HIS A 19 13.31 -9.18 2.06
C HIS A 19 14.82 -8.94 1.91
N LYS A 20 15.26 -7.71 1.67
CA LYS A 20 16.68 -7.38 1.62
C LYS A 20 17.19 -6.98 2.99
N ILE A 21 18.05 -7.78 3.55
CA ILE A 21 18.72 -7.49 4.81
C ILE A 21 19.68 -6.31 4.61
N ILE A 22 19.55 -5.30 5.45
CA ILE A 22 20.45 -4.15 5.51
C ILE A 22 21.40 -4.36 6.70
N LYS A 23 22.66 -4.51 6.42
CA LYS A 23 23.73 -4.56 7.42
C LYS A 23 24.26 -3.13 7.60
N GLU A 24 23.60 -2.35 8.43
CA GLU A 24 24.03 -1.00 8.79
C GLU A 24 24.47 -0.99 10.25
N ASN A 25 25.57 -0.33 10.55
CA ASN A 25 25.97 -0.15 11.94
C ASN A 25 25.27 1.07 12.55
N LYS A 26 25.18 1.10 13.88
CA LYS A 26 24.49 2.18 14.60
C LYS A 26 25.12 3.56 14.39
N ILE A 27 26.46 3.61 14.23
CA ILE A 27 27.21 4.85 14.04
C ILE A 27 26.83 5.49 12.70
N GLU A 28 26.87 4.70 11.62
CA GLU A 28 26.51 5.15 10.29
C GLU A 28 25.03 5.60 10.20
N ILE A 29 24.12 4.89 10.86
CA ILE A 29 22.72 5.26 10.91
C ILE A 29 22.53 6.59 11.65
N ASN A 30 23.16 6.76 12.80
CA ASN A 30 23.07 8.00 13.58
C ASN A 30 23.64 9.20 12.81
N GLN A 31 24.73 9.01 12.08
CA GLN A 31 25.29 10.04 11.22
C GLN A 31 24.28 10.41 10.10
N LYS A 32 23.69 9.42 9.40
CA LYS A 32 22.68 9.66 8.36
C LYS A 32 21.42 10.34 8.87
N ILE A 33 20.98 10.04 10.11
CA ILE A 33 19.86 10.73 10.76
C ILE A 33 20.17 12.21 10.91
N LYS A 34 21.34 12.56 11.44
CA LYS A 34 21.78 13.94 11.62
C LYS A 34 21.92 14.69 10.29
N GLU A 35 22.60 14.09 9.31
CA GLU A 35 22.80 14.67 7.96
C GLU A 35 21.48 14.91 7.21
N SER A 36 20.48 14.06 7.47
CA SER A 36 19.18 14.15 6.79
C SER A 36 18.16 15.00 7.53
N ASP A 37 18.49 15.54 8.71
CA ASP A 37 17.58 16.29 9.55
C ASP A 37 16.24 15.54 9.72
N VAL A 38 16.30 14.36 10.30
CA VAL A 38 15.15 13.51 10.61
C VAL A 38 15.25 13.00 12.05
N LEU A 39 14.11 12.59 12.60
CA LEU A 39 14.03 12.18 14.00
C LEU A 39 14.58 10.76 14.25
N PHE A 40 14.42 9.87 13.27
CA PHE A 40 14.81 8.46 13.40
C PHE A 40 14.96 7.78 12.04
N ALA A 41 15.56 6.60 12.04
CA ALA A 41 15.57 5.69 10.90
C ALA A 41 14.77 4.42 11.21
N ARG A 42 14.14 3.83 10.20
CA ARG A 42 13.46 2.54 10.31
C ARG A 42 13.72 1.65 9.10
N TRP A 43 13.91 0.40 9.36
CA TRP A 43 14.08 -0.66 8.36
C TRP A 43 13.52 -1.97 8.89
N ILE A 44 13.50 -2.97 8.05
CA ILE A 44 12.97 -4.29 8.39
C ILE A 44 14.12 -5.22 8.72
N THR A 45 14.02 -5.93 9.83
CA THR A 45 14.86 -7.05 10.22
C THR A 45 14.01 -8.30 10.31
N ASP A 46 14.63 -9.45 10.38
CA ASP A 46 13.97 -10.73 10.63
C ASP A 46 12.75 -10.95 9.70
N PHE A 47 12.96 -10.78 8.40
CA PHE A 47 11.91 -10.85 7.39
C PHE A 47 11.09 -12.14 7.47
N ASP A 48 11.72 -13.27 7.81
CA ASP A 48 11.05 -14.56 7.92
C ASP A 48 10.62 -14.89 9.38
N SER A 49 10.59 -13.88 10.26
CA SER A 49 10.16 -14.09 11.65
C SER A 49 8.70 -14.57 11.72
N LYS A 50 8.48 -15.66 12.42
CA LYS A 50 7.15 -16.21 12.70
C LYS A 50 6.48 -15.55 13.90
N SER A 51 7.22 -14.76 14.68
CA SER A 51 6.69 -14.07 15.86
C SER A 51 6.19 -12.67 15.50
N LYS A 52 5.01 -12.30 16.02
CA LYS A 52 4.50 -10.93 15.92
C LYS A 52 5.32 -10.01 16.81
N THR A 53 5.75 -8.87 16.25
CA THR A 53 6.40 -7.78 16.99
C THR A 53 5.47 -6.57 17.05
N SER A 54 5.78 -5.56 17.90
CA SER A 54 4.99 -4.33 17.99
C SER A 54 4.98 -3.52 16.69
N PHE A 55 6.03 -3.63 15.88
CA PHE A 55 6.16 -3.05 14.55
C PHE A 55 6.38 -4.16 13.54
N TRP A 56 5.33 -4.55 12.87
CA TRP A 56 5.38 -5.65 11.92
C TRP A 56 5.06 -5.18 10.51
N TYR A 57 5.62 -5.89 9.57
CA TYR A 57 5.45 -5.70 8.15
C TYR A 57 4.77 -6.95 7.61
N VAL A 58 3.54 -6.80 7.13
CA VAL A 58 2.80 -7.94 6.60
C VAL A 58 3.04 -8.06 5.11
N ILE A 59 3.38 -9.27 4.71
CA ILE A 59 3.44 -9.69 3.32
C ILE A 59 2.44 -10.82 3.10
N ASN A 60 1.94 -10.90 1.87
CA ASN A 60 1.24 -12.07 1.37
C ASN A 60 2.06 -12.63 0.20
N ASP A 61 2.59 -13.83 0.37
CA ASP A 61 3.43 -14.53 -0.60
C ASP A 61 2.73 -15.72 -1.26
N LYS A 62 1.48 -15.98 -0.88
CA LYS A 62 0.68 -17.07 -1.39
C LYS A 62 -0.60 -16.57 -2.04
N HIS A 63 -0.85 -16.97 -3.27
CA HIS A 63 -2.17 -16.77 -3.86
C HIS A 63 -3.21 -17.62 -3.12
N MET A 64 -4.33 -16.99 -2.80
CA MET A 64 -5.49 -17.64 -2.19
C MET A 64 -6.67 -17.60 -3.16
N GLU A 65 -7.25 -18.77 -3.40
CA GLU A 65 -8.53 -18.88 -4.09
C GLU A 65 -9.68 -18.51 -3.15
N LEU A 66 -10.88 -18.25 -3.67
CA LEU A 66 -12.02 -17.88 -2.82
C LEU A 66 -12.36 -18.93 -1.76
N SER A 67 -12.10 -20.20 -2.03
CA SER A 67 -12.30 -21.31 -1.09
C SER A 67 -11.40 -21.24 0.14
N ASP A 68 -10.23 -20.64 0.02
CA ASP A 68 -9.22 -20.59 1.08
C ASP A 68 -9.54 -19.55 2.16
N TYR A 69 -10.44 -18.63 1.84
CA TYR A 69 -10.90 -17.61 2.81
C TYR A 69 -12.01 -18.15 3.71
N SER A 70 -12.10 -17.61 4.94
CA SER A 70 -13.23 -17.86 5.83
C SER A 70 -14.57 -17.54 5.14
N SER A 71 -15.65 -18.18 5.56
CA SER A 71 -16.98 -17.97 4.98
C SER A 71 -17.39 -16.50 4.98
N ASN A 72 -17.09 -15.76 6.05
CA ASN A 72 -17.38 -14.33 6.16
C ASN A 72 -16.58 -13.52 5.15
N THR A 73 -15.25 -13.68 5.10
CA THR A 73 -14.35 -12.97 4.16
C THR A 73 -14.71 -13.30 2.72
N ARG A 74 -14.98 -14.57 2.41
CA ARG A 74 -15.41 -15.00 1.07
C ARG A 74 -16.71 -14.32 0.63
N ASN A 75 -17.70 -14.21 1.52
CA ASN A 75 -18.94 -13.49 1.22
C ASN A 75 -18.71 -12.00 0.98
N GLN A 76 -17.83 -11.37 1.74
CA GLN A 76 -17.45 -9.96 1.56
C GLN A 76 -16.74 -9.74 0.22
N ILE A 77 -15.80 -10.61 -0.15
CA ILE A 77 -15.14 -10.58 -1.47
C ILE A 77 -16.18 -10.71 -2.60
N LYS A 78 -17.05 -11.74 -2.53
CA LYS A 78 -18.09 -11.96 -3.55
C LYS A 78 -19.01 -10.75 -3.70
N LYS A 79 -19.52 -10.20 -2.60
CA LYS A 79 -20.34 -8.98 -2.61
C LYS A 79 -19.58 -7.77 -3.19
N GLY A 80 -18.30 -7.64 -2.86
CA GLY A 80 -17.44 -6.61 -3.42
C GLY A 80 -17.30 -6.74 -4.95
N LEU A 81 -16.99 -7.94 -5.44
CA LEU A 81 -16.85 -8.22 -6.87
C LEU A 81 -18.16 -8.04 -7.67
N LEU A 82 -19.32 -8.30 -7.05
CA LEU A 82 -20.62 -8.01 -7.67
C LEU A 82 -20.91 -6.51 -7.78
N ASN A 83 -20.44 -5.71 -6.81
CA ASN A 83 -20.73 -4.27 -6.77
C ASN A 83 -19.72 -3.43 -7.57
N PHE A 84 -18.47 -3.89 -7.69
CA PHE A 84 -17.39 -3.08 -8.24
C PHE A 84 -16.67 -3.78 -9.40
N SER A 85 -16.32 -2.99 -10.40
CA SER A 85 -15.35 -3.39 -11.42
C SER A 85 -13.96 -2.92 -10.98
N ILE A 86 -13.04 -3.87 -10.83
CA ILE A 86 -11.65 -3.63 -10.44
C ILE A 86 -10.77 -3.92 -11.64
N LYS A 87 -9.97 -2.95 -12.07
CA LYS A 87 -9.12 -3.13 -13.26
C LYS A 87 -7.89 -2.23 -13.26
N LEU A 88 -6.84 -2.68 -13.91
CA LEU A 88 -5.70 -1.84 -14.25
C LEU A 88 -6.15 -0.69 -15.13
N VAL A 89 -5.65 0.49 -14.85
CA VAL A 89 -5.95 1.72 -15.60
C VAL A 89 -4.66 2.47 -15.93
N PRO A 90 -4.60 3.19 -17.05
CA PRO A 90 -3.50 4.09 -17.34
C PRO A 90 -3.45 5.22 -16.31
N SER A 91 -2.26 5.76 -16.06
CA SER A 91 -2.04 6.87 -15.13
C SER A 91 -2.94 8.08 -15.40
N SER A 92 -3.28 8.33 -16.67
CA SER A 92 -4.17 9.42 -17.10
C SER A 92 -5.55 9.39 -16.42
N VAL A 93 -6.08 8.21 -16.11
CA VAL A 93 -7.37 8.07 -15.39
C VAL A 93 -7.24 8.62 -13.97
N ILE A 94 -6.12 8.31 -13.30
CA ILE A 94 -5.86 8.76 -11.93
C ILE A 94 -5.44 10.23 -11.90
N LEU A 95 -4.67 10.70 -12.87
CA LEU A 95 -4.34 12.12 -13.02
C LEU A 95 -5.60 12.98 -13.14
N LYS A 96 -6.59 12.53 -13.91
CA LYS A 96 -7.84 13.26 -14.14
C LYS A 96 -8.81 13.24 -12.95
N ASN A 97 -8.93 12.10 -12.26
CA ASN A 97 -10.04 11.87 -11.32
C ASN A 97 -9.58 11.59 -9.88
N GLY A 98 -8.29 11.26 -9.69
CA GLY A 98 -7.79 10.72 -8.42
C GLY A 98 -7.66 11.76 -7.32
N TYR A 99 -7.40 13.04 -7.65
CA TYR A 99 -7.21 14.08 -6.65
C TYR A 99 -8.48 14.32 -5.82
N ASN A 100 -9.64 14.38 -6.44
CA ASN A 100 -10.91 14.52 -5.74
C ASN A 100 -11.18 13.34 -4.78
N ILE A 101 -10.86 12.12 -5.22
CA ILE A 101 -10.97 10.92 -4.37
C ILE A 101 -10.01 11.04 -3.20
N TYR A 102 -8.75 11.40 -3.47
CA TYR A 102 -7.72 11.59 -2.43
C TYR A 102 -8.17 12.61 -1.38
N GLN A 103 -8.65 13.80 -1.80
CA GLN A 103 -9.11 14.83 -0.88
C GLN A 103 -10.28 14.36 -0.01
N ASN A 104 -11.28 13.74 -0.62
CA ASN A 104 -12.47 13.28 0.10
C ASN A 104 -12.12 12.22 1.14
N VAL A 105 -11.31 11.22 0.75
CA VAL A 105 -10.85 10.18 1.68
C VAL A 105 -9.97 10.77 2.78
N PHE A 106 -9.12 11.75 2.45
CA PHE A 106 -8.21 12.35 3.43
C PHE A 106 -8.96 13.20 4.46
N ARG A 107 -10.01 13.92 4.05
CA ARG A 107 -10.89 14.68 4.98
C ARG A 107 -11.60 13.78 5.99
N GLU A 108 -11.86 12.54 5.62
CA GLU A 108 -12.48 11.54 6.51
C GLU A 108 -11.48 10.91 7.50
N TYR A 109 -10.15 11.12 7.28
CA TYR A 109 -9.14 10.71 8.26
C TYR A 109 -9.02 11.77 9.35
N ASN A 110 -9.11 11.34 10.60
CA ASN A 110 -8.75 12.18 11.74
C ASN A 110 -7.22 12.25 11.85
N SER A 111 -6.59 12.92 10.89
CA SER A 111 -5.13 12.96 10.74
C SER A 111 -4.58 14.37 10.99
N ILE A 112 -3.49 14.44 11.72
CA ILE A 112 -2.71 15.67 11.94
C ILE A 112 -2.05 16.14 10.63
N LEU A 113 -1.92 15.28 9.64
CA LEU A 113 -1.28 15.59 8.36
C LEU A 113 -2.19 16.48 7.51
N LYS A 114 -1.59 17.47 6.86
CA LYS A 114 -2.31 18.35 5.92
C LYS A 114 -2.56 17.65 4.58
N ILE A 115 -3.70 17.94 3.98
CA ILE A 115 -4.01 17.52 2.60
C ILE A 115 -2.95 18.10 1.65
N LYS A 116 -2.40 17.26 0.78
CA LYS A 116 -1.47 17.74 -0.26
C LYS A 116 -2.22 18.68 -1.21
N SER A 117 -1.54 19.74 -1.68
CA SER A 117 -2.03 20.47 -2.84
C SER A 117 -2.10 19.58 -4.07
N GLU A 118 -2.89 19.97 -5.07
CA GLU A 118 -3.03 19.19 -6.30
C GLU A 118 -1.67 18.99 -7.00
N ALA A 119 -0.84 20.02 -7.07
CA ALA A 119 0.51 19.91 -7.63
C ALA A 119 1.37 18.87 -6.91
N LYS A 120 1.37 18.84 -5.56
CA LYS A 120 2.09 17.85 -4.77
C LYS A 120 1.49 16.45 -4.92
N TYR A 121 0.17 16.36 -5.10
CA TYR A 121 -0.50 15.10 -5.37
C TYR A 121 -0.06 14.55 -6.73
N LEU A 122 -0.16 15.36 -7.80
CA LEU A 122 0.25 14.97 -9.16
C LEU A 122 1.72 14.57 -9.20
N GLU A 123 2.60 15.29 -8.49
CA GLU A 123 4.02 14.94 -8.36
C GLU A 123 4.19 13.55 -7.72
N SER A 124 3.35 13.19 -6.73
CA SER A 124 3.43 11.88 -6.07
C SER A 124 2.99 10.71 -6.95
N LEU A 125 2.34 10.97 -8.08
CA LEU A 125 1.96 9.95 -9.07
C LEU A 125 3.05 9.69 -10.12
N LYS A 126 4.08 10.54 -10.17
CA LYS A 126 5.21 10.36 -11.10
C LYS A 126 6.07 9.16 -10.67
N GLY A 127 6.50 8.40 -11.65
CA GLY A 127 7.35 7.23 -11.45
C GLY A 127 6.79 5.98 -12.12
N ASN A 128 7.49 4.89 -11.95
CA ASN A 128 7.04 3.60 -12.48
C ASN A 128 6.06 2.94 -11.52
N TYR A 129 4.78 3.24 -11.70
CA TYR A 129 3.66 2.68 -10.93
C TYR A 129 2.65 2.03 -11.83
N GLU A 130 2.02 0.98 -11.32
CA GLU A 130 0.78 0.42 -11.85
C GLU A 130 -0.39 0.97 -11.04
N PHE A 131 -1.45 1.37 -11.75
CA PHE A 131 -2.64 1.93 -11.13
C PHE A 131 -3.83 0.99 -11.30
N TRP A 132 -4.55 0.78 -10.20
CA TRP A 132 -5.82 0.05 -10.20
C TRP A 132 -6.97 1.01 -9.91
N GLY A 133 -8.01 0.95 -10.72
CA GLY A 133 -9.24 1.69 -10.51
C GLY A 133 -10.31 0.80 -9.88
N VAL A 134 -11.02 1.36 -8.91
CA VAL A 134 -12.24 0.79 -8.32
C VAL A 134 -13.43 1.56 -8.88
N PHE A 135 -14.28 0.90 -9.66
CA PHE A 135 -15.42 1.52 -10.30
C PHE A 135 -16.75 1.00 -9.74
N TYR A 136 -17.64 1.93 -9.40
CA TYR A 136 -19.02 1.64 -9.04
C TYR A 136 -19.93 2.29 -10.09
N LYS A 137 -20.75 1.51 -10.78
CA LYS A 137 -21.61 2.00 -11.88
C LYS A 137 -20.83 2.91 -12.86
N ASN A 138 -19.71 2.44 -13.34
CA ASN A 138 -18.78 3.12 -14.26
C ASN A 138 -18.10 4.40 -13.71
N LYS A 139 -18.36 4.80 -12.47
CA LYS A 139 -17.70 5.94 -11.82
C LYS A 139 -16.50 5.45 -11.02
N LEU A 140 -15.34 6.09 -11.19
CA LEU A 140 -14.17 5.84 -10.35
C LEU A 140 -14.44 6.30 -8.92
N VAL A 141 -14.38 5.39 -7.95
CA VAL A 141 -14.67 5.64 -6.52
C VAL A 141 -13.52 5.34 -5.61
N GLY A 142 -12.47 4.77 -6.16
CA GLY A 142 -11.23 4.46 -5.46
C GLY A 142 -10.12 4.09 -6.43
N TYR A 143 -8.90 4.07 -5.91
CA TYR A 143 -7.74 3.62 -6.68
C TYR A 143 -6.65 3.07 -5.77
N SER A 144 -5.77 2.26 -6.36
CA SER A 144 -4.48 1.86 -5.79
C SER A 144 -3.34 2.29 -6.71
N GLN A 145 -2.24 2.72 -6.10
CA GLN A 145 -0.97 3.04 -6.75
C GLN A 145 0.06 2.03 -6.25
N ASN A 146 0.51 1.16 -7.12
CA ASN A 146 1.32 0.01 -6.79
C ASN A 146 2.70 0.12 -7.42
N LYS A 147 3.72 -0.27 -6.67
CA LYS A 147 5.10 -0.24 -7.14
C LYS A 147 5.70 -1.64 -7.16
N ILE A 148 6.08 -2.09 -8.35
CA ILE A 148 6.80 -3.35 -8.51
C ILE A 148 8.29 -3.07 -8.40
N LYS A 149 8.97 -3.81 -7.53
CA LYS A 149 10.41 -3.72 -7.35
C LYS A 149 10.96 -5.06 -6.84
N HIS A 150 12.05 -5.53 -7.46
CA HIS A 150 12.73 -6.78 -7.06
C HIS A 150 11.79 -7.98 -6.89
N ASN A 151 10.90 -8.17 -7.85
CA ASN A 151 9.93 -9.27 -7.87
C ASN A 151 8.93 -9.25 -6.70
N ALA A 152 8.63 -8.07 -6.16
CA ALA A 152 7.61 -7.85 -5.15
C ALA A 152 6.78 -6.62 -5.50
N CYS A 153 5.51 -6.59 -5.06
CA CYS A 153 4.62 -5.47 -5.25
C CYS A 153 4.34 -4.78 -3.91
N ASP A 154 4.56 -3.48 -3.87
CA ASP A 154 4.21 -2.61 -2.75
C ASP A 154 2.94 -1.82 -3.11
N TYR A 155 1.88 -1.97 -2.32
CA TYR A 155 0.65 -1.19 -2.42
C TYR A 155 0.87 0.18 -1.77
N SER A 156 1.60 1.04 -2.50
CA SER A 156 2.15 2.29 -1.97
C SER A 156 1.10 3.30 -1.53
N THR A 157 -0.06 3.29 -2.17
CA THR A 157 -1.19 4.17 -1.81
C THR A 157 -2.50 3.54 -2.22
N ILE A 158 -3.43 3.43 -1.28
CA ILE A 158 -4.80 3.00 -1.55
C ILE A 158 -5.75 4.08 -1.05
N LYS A 159 -6.67 4.51 -1.90
CA LYS A 159 -7.71 5.48 -1.60
C LYS A 159 -9.05 4.98 -2.12
N ILE A 160 -9.96 4.67 -1.21
CA ILE A 160 -11.33 4.25 -1.52
C ILE A 160 -12.27 5.10 -0.68
N SER A 161 -13.27 5.70 -1.30
CA SER A 161 -14.28 6.49 -0.59
C SER A 161 -15.01 5.62 0.43
N ARG A 162 -15.02 6.04 1.69
CA ARG A 162 -15.65 5.33 2.83
C ARG A 162 -17.13 5.07 2.62
N LYS A 163 -17.78 5.91 1.83
CA LYS A 163 -19.17 5.72 1.37
C LYS A 163 -19.45 4.31 0.83
N TYR A 164 -18.40 3.63 0.34
CA TYR A 164 -18.51 2.30 -0.26
C TYR A 164 -17.98 1.17 0.62
N ASN A 165 -17.57 1.45 1.86
CA ASN A 165 -17.05 0.42 2.76
C ASN A 165 -18.07 -0.69 3.03
N HIS A 166 -19.35 -0.32 3.23
CA HIS A 166 -20.45 -1.28 3.45
C HIS A 166 -20.74 -2.18 2.23
N LYS A 167 -20.18 -1.86 1.07
CA LYS A 167 -20.27 -2.65 -0.17
C LYS A 167 -19.01 -3.46 -0.45
N TYR A 168 -18.06 -3.48 0.49
CA TYR A 168 -16.84 -4.29 0.45
C TYR A 168 -15.88 -3.98 -0.72
N ALA A 169 -15.75 -2.72 -1.10
CA ALA A 169 -14.89 -2.26 -2.19
C ALA A 169 -13.41 -2.64 -1.99
N SER A 170 -12.90 -2.54 -0.75
CA SER A 170 -11.52 -2.91 -0.41
C SER A 170 -11.29 -4.41 -0.57
N TYR A 171 -12.23 -5.25 -0.17
CA TYR A 171 -12.11 -6.71 -0.31
C TYR A 171 -11.99 -7.12 -1.78
N ALA A 172 -12.82 -6.53 -2.66
CA ALA A 172 -12.73 -6.77 -4.09
C ALA A 172 -11.37 -6.31 -4.66
N LEU A 173 -10.90 -5.11 -4.26
CA LEU A 173 -9.63 -4.57 -4.73
C LEU A 173 -8.46 -5.47 -4.33
N PHE A 174 -8.33 -5.80 -3.05
CA PHE A 174 -7.21 -6.62 -2.56
C PHE A 174 -7.25 -8.02 -3.16
N PHE A 175 -8.40 -8.67 -3.20
CA PHE A 175 -8.52 -10.00 -3.82
C PHE A 175 -8.08 -9.97 -5.29
N THR A 176 -8.57 -9.00 -6.07
CA THR A 176 -8.21 -8.89 -7.49
C THR A 176 -6.72 -8.58 -7.69
N MET A 177 -6.16 -7.66 -6.91
CA MET A 177 -4.73 -7.32 -7.00
C MET A 177 -3.84 -8.48 -6.56
N ASN A 178 -4.19 -9.17 -5.46
CA ASN A 178 -3.42 -10.33 -4.98
C ASN A 178 -3.42 -11.45 -6.03
N SER A 179 -4.59 -11.76 -6.63
CA SER A 179 -4.67 -12.75 -7.70
C SER A 179 -3.78 -12.37 -8.89
N PHE A 180 -3.85 -11.14 -9.34
CA PHE A 180 -3.05 -10.68 -10.47
C PHE A 180 -1.54 -10.72 -10.19
N TYR A 181 -1.10 -10.21 -9.03
CA TYR A 181 0.33 -10.15 -8.73
C TYR A 181 0.92 -11.51 -8.34
N LEU A 182 0.21 -12.30 -7.56
CA LEU A 182 0.75 -13.58 -7.07
C LEU A 182 0.51 -14.73 -8.05
N LYS A 183 -0.67 -14.79 -8.69
CA LYS A 183 -1.01 -15.89 -9.63
C LYS A 183 -0.55 -15.59 -11.05
N ASP A 184 -0.96 -14.45 -11.61
CA ASP A 184 -0.73 -14.15 -13.04
C ASP A 184 0.70 -13.64 -13.25
N LYS A 185 1.17 -12.67 -12.48
CA LYS A 185 2.55 -12.13 -12.56
C LYS A 185 3.58 -12.96 -11.82
N LYS A 186 3.17 -13.89 -10.96
CA LYS A 186 4.06 -14.76 -10.16
C LYS A 186 5.11 -13.99 -9.36
N LEU A 187 4.73 -12.85 -8.79
CA LEU A 187 5.62 -12.10 -7.91
C LEU A 187 5.84 -12.88 -6.61
N LYS A 188 7.00 -12.65 -5.99
CA LYS A 188 7.39 -13.30 -4.74
C LYS A 188 6.43 -13.01 -3.60
N TYR A 189 5.95 -11.77 -3.52
CA TYR A 189 4.96 -11.36 -2.52
C TYR A 189 4.34 -10.00 -2.87
N VAL A 190 3.24 -9.69 -2.20
CA VAL A 190 2.62 -8.37 -2.15
C VAL A 190 2.63 -7.83 -0.72
N SER A 191 2.61 -6.51 -0.55
CA SER A 191 2.70 -5.86 0.76
C SER A 191 2.00 -4.50 0.75
N ASP A 192 1.35 -4.16 1.87
CA ASP A 192 0.79 -2.82 2.12
C ASP A 192 1.75 -1.93 2.94
N GLY A 193 3.01 -2.36 3.10
CA GLY A 193 4.01 -1.64 3.87
C GLY A 193 3.93 -1.91 5.38
N ALA A 194 4.63 -1.07 6.15
CA ALA A 194 4.64 -1.18 7.60
C ALA A 194 3.31 -0.72 8.20
N ARG A 195 2.93 -1.33 9.33
CA ARG A 195 1.75 -0.92 10.11
C ARG A 195 1.72 0.59 10.30
N SER A 196 0.57 1.19 10.07
CA SER A 196 0.39 2.62 10.32
C SER A 196 0.41 2.93 11.82
N ILE A 197 1.19 3.95 12.21
CA ILE A 197 1.24 4.46 13.59
C ILE A 197 0.16 5.53 13.81
N LEU A 198 -0.21 6.25 12.74
CA LEU A 198 -1.04 7.45 12.82
C LEU A 198 -2.54 7.19 12.66
N HIS A 199 -2.95 6.02 12.22
CA HIS A 199 -4.35 5.62 12.11
C HIS A 199 -4.52 4.10 12.16
N LYS A 200 -5.65 3.64 12.68
CA LYS A 200 -5.99 2.22 12.66
C LYS A 200 -6.36 1.80 11.24
N SER A 201 -5.80 0.69 10.78
CA SER A 201 -6.09 0.06 9.51
C SER A 201 -6.15 -1.45 9.71
N ASN A 202 -7.19 -2.10 9.19
CA ASN A 202 -7.36 -3.56 9.26
C ASN A 202 -6.90 -4.23 7.96
N ILE A 203 -6.19 -3.51 7.08
CA ILE A 203 -5.71 -4.04 5.81
C ILE A 203 -4.76 -5.22 6.02
N GLN A 204 -3.93 -5.12 7.05
CA GLN A 204 -2.97 -6.18 7.35
C GLN A 204 -3.65 -7.47 7.79
N ASP A 205 -4.80 -7.40 8.45
CA ASP A 205 -5.58 -8.59 8.83
C ASP A 205 -6.16 -9.34 7.61
N PHE A 206 -6.32 -8.63 6.49
CA PHE A 206 -6.72 -9.25 5.22
C PHE A 206 -5.55 -9.92 4.49
N LEU A 207 -4.32 -9.51 4.76
CA LEU A 207 -3.11 -10.05 4.13
C LEU A 207 -2.52 -11.26 4.89
N ILE A 208 -2.98 -11.51 6.10
CA ILE A 208 -2.64 -12.68 6.92
C ILE A 208 -3.58 -13.84 6.61
#